data_0baf1db2e7640582c9597b030d4ca21e
#
_entry.id   0baf1db2e7640582c9597b030d4ca21e
#
_cell.length_a   1.000
_cell.length_b   1.000
_cell.length_c   1.000
_cell.angle_alpha   90.00
_cell.angle_beta   90.00
_cell.angle_gamma   90.00
#
_symmetry.space_group_name_H-M   'P 1'
#
loop_
_entity.id
_entity.type
_entity.pdbx_description
1 polymer ?
#
loop_
_entity_poly.entity_id
_entity_poly.type
_entity_poly.pdbx_seq_one_letter_code
_entity_poly.pdbx_strand_id
1 'polypeptide(L)'
;MVRTMATDSPRYREVREAIAARIASGDLAPGDRLPSERALQEQFSCARSVIRQALAALARDGWILSSQRGYTILGPRIPWISRLRLLSAEPWDLLLDDARQDKAPEEVAEALSIPAGAPVVVRTSHTRASASGERWSDGASYYPIDGLSAEAVAILMLPGELSHDDMETAYGGRILGYREIIRARTPTPAEARAFGITDRDPLIEVRRTSRTSGTPVSTFVFVGRSDRFEADYLIQA
;
A
#
# COMPACT_ATOMS: atom_id res chain seq x y z
N MET A 1 32.11 -8.26 -18.24
CA MET A 1 32.18 -7.28 -17.15
C MET A 1 30.82 -7.29 -16.46
N VAL A 2 30.66 -8.11 -15.44
CA VAL A 2 29.39 -8.35 -14.74
C VAL A 2 29.15 -7.17 -13.82
N ARG A 3 28.10 -6.38 -14.09
CA ARG A 3 27.70 -5.27 -13.23
C ARG A 3 26.96 -5.86 -12.03
N THR A 4 27.64 -5.95 -10.90
CA THR A 4 27.07 -6.38 -9.62
C THR A 4 25.86 -5.50 -9.30
N MET A 5 24.69 -6.10 -9.25
CA MET A 5 23.47 -5.47 -8.75
C MET A 5 23.74 -5.06 -7.29
N ALA A 6 23.45 -3.81 -6.98
CA ALA A 6 23.58 -3.30 -5.62
C ALA A 6 22.66 -4.11 -4.71
N THR A 7 23.28 -4.86 -3.81
CA THR A 7 22.61 -5.62 -2.76
C THR A 7 21.74 -4.66 -1.95
N ASP A 8 20.45 -4.92 -1.94
CA ASP A 8 19.46 -4.17 -1.18
C ASP A 8 19.85 -4.19 0.30
N SER A 9 20.39 -3.06 0.80
CA SER A 9 20.93 -3.00 2.15
C SER A 9 19.76 -3.07 3.14
N PRO A 10 19.75 -4.02 4.11
CA PRO A 10 18.74 -4.07 5.18
C PRO A 10 18.54 -2.72 5.87
N ARG A 11 19.56 -1.89 5.87
CA ARG A 11 19.59 -0.60 6.54
C ARG A 11 18.62 0.45 5.98
N TYR A 12 18.31 0.44 4.67
CA TYR A 12 17.34 1.40 4.13
C TYR A 12 15.91 1.09 4.58
N ARG A 13 15.59 -0.20 4.78
CA ARG A 13 14.29 -0.63 5.30
C ARG A 13 14.11 -0.14 6.73
N GLU A 14 15.10 -0.30 7.58
CA GLU A 14 15.10 0.22 8.97
C GLU A 14 14.86 1.74 9.00
N VAL A 15 15.55 2.50 8.14
CA VAL A 15 15.37 3.96 8.05
C VAL A 15 13.96 4.30 7.56
N ARG A 16 13.47 3.62 6.51
CA ARG A 16 12.12 3.80 5.96
C ARG A 16 11.06 3.55 7.03
N GLU A 17 11.16 2.42 7.73
CA GLU A 17 10.23 2.02 8.79
C GLU A 17 10.23 2.99 9.97
N ALA A 18 11.41 3.43 10.40
CA ALA A 18 11.54 4.40 11.49
C ALA A 18 10.91 5.75 11.15
N ILE A 19 11.09 6.24 9.90
CA ILE A 19 10.44 7.49 9.45
C ILE A 19 8.93 7.28 9.31
N ALA A 20 8.48 6.16 8.72
CA ALA A 20 7.07 5.84 8.59
C ALA A 20 6.38 5.73 9.95
N ALA A 21 6.99 5.08 10.94
CA ALA A 21 6.47 4.99 12.31
C ALA A 21 6.31 6.38 12.96
N ARG A 22 7.24 7.30 12.76
CA ARG A 22 7.13 8.68 13.28
C ARG A 22 6.04 9.49 12.59
N ILE A 23 5.78 9.23 11.31
CA ILE A 23 4.65 9.83 10.60
C ILE A 23 3.33 9.23 11.12
N ALA A 24 3.29 7.92 11.32
CA ALA A 24 2.11 7.23 11.83
C ALA A 24 1.76 7.62 13.27
N SER A 25 2.76 7.86 14.14
CA SER A 25 2.55 8.32 15.51
C SER A 25 2.17 9.80 15.63
N GLY A 26 2.27 10.56 14.53
CA GLY A 26 2.03 12.01 14.54
C GLY A 26 3.23 12.87 14.97
N ASP A 27 4.40 12.27 15.31
CA ASP A 27 5.62 13.02 15.61
C ASP A 27 6.09 13.88 14.41
N LEU A 28 5.70 13.46 13.23
CA LEU A 28 5.90 14.15 11.96
C LEU A 28 4.53 14.37 11.32
N ALA A 29 3.98 15.57 11.44
CA ALA A 29 2.62 15.86 11.01
C ALA A 29 2.50 16.06 9.49
N PRO A 30 1.34 15.75 8.89
CA PRO A 30 1.05 16.08 7.50
C PRO A 30 1.23 17.59 7.24
N GLY A 31 1.89 17.94 6.12
CA GLY A 31 2.24 19.32 5.78
C GLY A 31 3.60 19.77 6.29
N ASP A 32 4.19 19.10 7.28
CA ASP A 32 5.52 19.40 7.77
C ASP A 32 6.60 19.00 6.75
N ARG A 33 7.78 19.58 6.92
CA ARG A 33 8.95 19.19 6.15
C ARG A 33 9.75 18.13 6.90
N LEU A 34 10.13 17.08 6.17
CA LEU A 34 11.14 16.15 6.67
C LEU A 34 12.47 16.87 6.92
N PRO A 35 13.24 16.44 7.92
CA PRO A 35 14.62 16.86 8.08
C PRO A 35 15.42 16.66 6.78
N SER A 36 16.44 17.47 6.56
CA SER A 36 17.29 17.36 5.38
C SER A 36 17.98 16.00 5.29
N GLU A 37 18.35 15.57 4.07
CA GLU A 37 19.12 14.33 3.87
C GLU A 37 20.34 14.26 4.81
N ARG A 38 21.02 15.40 5.02
CA ARG A 38 22.17 15.49 5.92
C ARG A 38 21.77 15.24 7.39
N ALA A 39 20.70 15.88 7.86
CA ALA A 39 20.20 15.67 9.22
C ALA A 39 19.77 14.23 9.46
N LEU A 40 19.12 13.60 8.46
CA LEU A 40 18.77 12.18 8.52
C LEU A 40 20.01 11.27 8.53
N GLN A 41 21.06 11.59 7.76
CA GLN A 41 22.33 10.85 7.83
C GLN A 41 22.95 10.89 9.24
N GLU A 42 22.96 12.06 9.86
CA GLU A 42 23.46 12.23 11.23
C GLU A 42 22.58 11.46 12.22
N GLN A 43 21.26 11.57 12.11
CA GLN A 43 20.30 10.90 13.00
C GLN A 43 20.39 9.37 12.91
N PHE A 44 20.46 8.80 11.71
CA PHE A 44 20.46 7.35 11.49
C PHE A 44 21.88 6.76 11.37
N SER A 45 22.92 7.58 11.45
CA SER A 45 24.34 7.17 11.33
C SER A 45 24.59 6.27 10.12
N CYS A 46 24.08 6.66 8.94
CA CYS A 46 24.18 5.85 7.74
C CYS A 46 24.58 6.68 6.49
N ALA A 47 25.01 6.00 5.43
CA ALA A 47 25.44 6.63 4.19
C ALA A 47 24.30 7.38 3.49
N ARG A 48 24.64 8.45 2.76
CA ARG A 48 23.69 9.26 1.99
C ARG A 48 22.86 8.44 0.99
N SER A 49 23.46 7.44 0.37
CA SER A 49 22.77 6.54 -0.55
C SER A 49 21.65 5.77 0.11
N VAL A 50 21.83 5.32 1.36
CA VAL A 50 20.82 4.62 2.17
C VAL A 50 19.66 5.56 2.50
N ILE A 51 19.92 6.79 2.92
CA ILE A 51 18.87 7.80 3.16
C ILE A 51 18.08 8.08 1.88
N ARG A 52 18.76 8.32 0.75
CA ARG A 52 18.09 8.59 -0.52
C ARG A 52 17.22 7.41 -0.98
N GLN A 53 17.68 6.19 -0.77
CA GLN A 53 16.92 4.99 -1.08
C GLN A 53 15.65 4.88 -0.20
N ALA A 54 15.78 5.11 1.11
CA ALA A 54 14.66 5.14 2.04
C ALA A 54 13.64 6.25 1.70
N LEU A 55 14.12 7.47 1.40
CA LEU A 55 13.25 8.59 1.01
C LEU A 55 12.58 8.36 -0.35
N ALA A 56 13.29 7.76 -1.31
CA ALA A 56 12.69 7.38 -2.59
C ALA A 56 11.60 6.33 -2.43
N ALA A 57 11.78 5.35 -1.51
CA ALA A 57 10.76 4.38 -1.17
C ALA A 57 9.54 5.07 -0.50
N LEU A 58 9.76 5.92 0.51
CA LEU A 58 8.68 6.68 1.17
C LEU A 58 7.91 7.59 0.20
N ALA A 59 8.61 8.23 -0.76
CA ALA A 59 7.96 9.05 -1.78
C ALA A 59 7.15 8.21 -2.77
N ARG A 60 7.67 7.05 -3.19
CA ARG A 60 6.98 6.08 -4.03
C ARG A 60 5.74 5.53 -3.33
N ASP A 61 5.88 5.18 -2.06
CA ASP A 61 4.77 4.70 -1.21
C ASP A 61 3.82 5.85 -0.79
N GLY A 62 4.16 7.09 -1.16
CA GLY A 62 3.31 8.26 -0.97
C GLY A 62 3.24 8.81 0.45
N TRP A 63 4.13 8.42 1.35
CA TRP A 63 4.26 9.02 2.68
C TRP A 63 4.76 10.45 2.64
N ILE A 64 5.58 10.77 1.62
CA ILE A 64 6.20 12.07 1.44
C ILE A 64 6.12 12.51 -0.02
N LEU A 65 6.08 13.82 -0.24
CA LEU A 65 6.17 14.44 -1.56
C LEU A 65 7.57 15.00 -1.75
N SER A 66 8.25 14.57 -2.82
CA SER A 66 9.55 15.14 -3.21
C SER A 66 9.36 16.42 -4.02
N SER A 67 10.11 17.46 -3.68
CA SER A 67 10.13 18.74 -4.41
C SER A 67 11.56 19.28 -4.49
N GLN A 68 11.78 20.33 -5.29
CA GLN A 68 13.08 21.03 -5.33
C GLN A 68 13.49 21.61 -3.97
N ARG A 69 12.54 21.82 -3.06
CA ARG A 69 12.76 22.38 -1.72
C ARG A 69 12.88 21.32 -0.62
N GLY A 70 12.97 20.03 -0.98
CA GLY A 70 13.03 18.91 -0.03
C GLY A 70 11.77 18.05 -0.03
N TYR A 71 11.51 17.37 1.08
CA TYR A 71 10.41 16.44 1.22
C TYR A 71 9.35 16.99 2.16
N THR A 72 8.08 16.97 1.74
CA THR A 72 6.92 17.34 2.55
C THR A 72 6.19 16.07 2.98
N ILE A 73 5.79 15.99 4.24
CA ILE A 73 5.06 14.86 4.79
C ILE A 73 3.61 14.94 4.33
N LEU A 74 3.10 13.82 3.82
CA LEU A 74 1.71 13.70 3.37
C LEU A 74 0.81 13.03 4.42
N GLY A 75 1.41 12.44 5.46
CA GLY A 75 0.72 11.73 6.55
C GLY A 75 0.83 10.22 6.45
N PRO A 76 0.34 9.50 7.49
CA PRO A 76 0.23 8.07 7.43
C PRO A 76 -0.67 7.72 6.26
N ARG A 77 -0.13 7.02 5.29
CA ARG A 77 -0.90 6.45 4.20
C ARG A 77 -1.00 4.96 4.44
N ILE A 78 -2.17 4.42 4.17
CA ILE A 78 -2.26 2.98 3.98
C ILE A 78 -1.43 2.71 2.72
N PRO A 79 -0.30 1.99 2.81
CA PRO A 79 0.74 1.94 1.77
C PRO A 79 0.23 1.51 0.39
N TRP A 80 -0.85 0.74 0.37
CA TRP A 80 -1.48 0.21 -0.85
C TRP A 80 -2.55 1.12 -1.43
N ILE A 81 -2.94 2.17 -0.69
CA ILE A 81 -4.00 3.10 -1.09
C ILE A 81 -3.39 4.50 -1.11
N SER A 82 -2.56 4.76 -2.10
CA SER A 82 -1.75 5.97 -2.19
C SER A 82 -2.53 7.30 -2.20
N ARG A 83 -3.87 7.23 -2.15
CA ARG A 83 -4.75 8.39 -2.26
C ARG A 83 -5.95 8.36 -1.32
N LEU A 84 -6.14 7.28 -0.57
CA LEU A 84 -7.08 7.26 0.53
C LEU A 84 -6.37 7.75 1.79
N ARG A 85 -6.92 8.78 2.38
CA ARG A 85 -6.47 9.34 3.64
C ARG A 85 -7.41 8.89 4.75
N LEU A 86 -6.84 8.38 5.82
CA LEU A 86 -7.59 8.09 7.03
C LEU A 86 -7.88 9.40 7.77
N LEU A 87 -9.15 9.64 8.10
CA LEU A 87 -9.64 10.86 8.75
C LEU A 87 -9.56 10.79 10.28
N SER A 88 -9.02 9.73 10.85
CA SER A 88 -8.99 9.54 12.30
C SER A 88 -7.72 10.11 12.92
N ALA A 89 -7.88 10.81 14.05
CA ALA A 89 -6.79 11.18 14.96
C ALA A 89 -6.46 10.05 15.97
N GLU A 90 -7.30 9.02 16.05
CA GLU A 90 -7.08 7.87 16.93
C GLU A 90 -5.99 6.95 16.36
N PRO A 91 -5.14 6.35 17.21
CA PRO A 91 -4.23 5.29 16.77
C PRO A 91 -4.99 4.12 16.15
N TRP A 92 -4.40 3.54 15.10
CA TRP A 92 -4.99 2.43 14.36
C TRP A 92 -3.94 1.40 13.96
N ASP A 93 -4.40 0.19 13.73
CA ASP A 93 -3.58 -0.93 13.29
C ASP A 93 -4.00 -1.37 11.88
N LEU A 94 -3.02 -1.64 11.01
CA LEU A 94 -3.21 -2.41 9.79
C LEU A 94 -2.78 -3.84 10.07
N LEU A 95 -3.70 -4.77 9.91
CA LEU A 95 -3.46 -6.19 10.16
C LEU A 95 -3.58 -6.95 8.84
N LEU A 96 -2.57 -7.77 8.54
CA LEU A 96 -2.65 -8.76 7.48
C LEU A 96 -3.33 -10.01 8.07
N ASP A 97 -4.48 -10.38 7.50
CA ASP A 97 -5.26 -11.50 7.99
C ASP A 97 -4.75 -12.84 7.45
N ASP A 98 -4.54 -12.90 6.14
CA ASP A 98 -4.21 -14.15 5.45
C ASP A 98 -3.47 -13.88 4.13
N ALA A 99 -2.65 -14.84 3.72
CA ALA A 99 -2.06 -14.92 2.39
C ALA A 99 -2.18 -16.36 1.89
N ARG A 100 -2.92 -16.59 0.80
CA ARG A 100 -3.19 -17.92 0.27
C ARG A 100 -3.29 -17.92 -1.24
N GLN A 101 -3.16 -19.09 -1.84
CA GLN A 101 -3.53 -19.29 -3.24
C GLN A 101 -5.04 -19.55 -3.33
N ASP A 102 -5.69 -18.95 -4.30
CA ASP A 102 -7.13 -19.06 -4.52
C ASP A 102 -7.45 -18.84 -6.01
N LYS A 103 -8.73 -18.85 -6.36
CA LYS A 103 -9.25 -18.57 -7.70
C LYS A 103 -9.69 -17.12 -7.80
N ALA A 104 -9.36 -16.45 -8.90
CA ALA A 104 -9.79 -15.07 -9.14
C ALA A 104 -11.32 -14.98 -9.26
N PRO A 105 -11.99 -14.14 -8.42
CA PRO A 105 -13.38 -13.76 -8.65
C PRO A 105 -13.55 -13.09 -10.02
N GLU A 106 -14.75 -13.14 -10.60
CA GLU A 106 -15.03 -12.62 -11.94
C GLU A 106 -14.60 -11.15 -12.12
N GLU A 107 -14.98 -10.28 -11.17
CA GLU A 107 -14.62 -8.85 -11.24
C GLU A 107 -13.10 -8.59 -11.10
N VAL A 108 -12.40 -9.44 -10.36
CA VAL A 108 -10.95 -9.40 -10.21
C VAL A 108 -10.28 -9.89 -11.49
N ALA A 109 -10.79 -10.97 -12.07
CA ALA A 109 -10.29 -11.54 -13.31
C ALA A 109 -10.42 -10.54 -14.48
N GLU A 110 -11.56 -9.83 -14.56
CA GLU A 110 -11.77 -8.75 -15.53
C GLU A 110 -10.72 -7.63 -15.34
N ALA A 111 -10.52 -7.16 -14.10
CA ALA A 111 -9.57 -6.09 -13.79
C ALA A 111 -8.12 -6.48 -14.13
N LEU A 112 -7.78 -7.75 -13.93
CA LEU A 112 -6.46 -8.31 -14.21
C LEU A 112 -6.30 -8.76 -15.66
N SER A 113 -7.38 -8.78 -16.45
CA SER A 113 -7.39 -9.30 -17.84
C SER A 113 -6.95 -10.77 -17.92
N ILE A 114 -7.41 -11.59 -16.97
CA ILE A 114 -7.17 -13.04 -16.88
C ILE A 114 -8.51 -13.79 -16.92
N PRO A 115 -8.52 -15.10 -17.20
CA PRO A 115 -9.74 -15.92 -17.16
C PRO A 115 -10.37 -15.93 -15.74
N ALA A 116 -11.69 -15.95 -15.66
CA ALA A 116 -12.39 -16.16 -14.39
C ALA A 116 -11.97 -17.50 -13.77
N GLY A 117 -11.68 -17.49 -12.47
CA GLY A 117 -11.18 -18.67 -11.77
C GLY A 117 -9.70 -18.99 -12.02
N ALA A 118 -8.96 -18.14 -12.74
CA ALA A 118 -7.51 -18.28 -12.86
C ALA A 118 -6.82 -18.26 -11.47
N PRO A 119 -5.69 -18.97 -11.31
CA PRO A 119 -4.99 -19.02 -10.04
C PRO A 119 -4.40 -17.66 -9.65
N VAL A 120 -4.58 -17.26 -8.40
CA VAL A 120 -4.05 -16.02 -7.84
C VAL A 120 -3.53 -16.28 -6.42
N VAL A 121 -2.56 -15.47 -5.98
CA VAL A 121 -2.34 -15.26 -4.55
C VAL A 121 -3.31 -14.18 -4.10
N VAL A 122 -4.03 -14.46 -3.02
CA VAL A 122 -4.92 -13.51 -2.34
C VAL A 122 -4.30 -13.14 -1.00
N ARG A 123 -4.23 -11.86 -0.72
CA ARG A 123 -3.80 -11.34 0.58
C ARG A 123 -4.89 -10.46 1.14
N THR A 124 -5.41 -10.81 2.30
CA THR A 124 -6.46 -10.04 2.97
C THR A 124 -5.89 -9.25 4.14
N SER A 125 -6.44 -8.09 4.38
CA SER A 125 -6.06 -7.20 5.47
C SER A 125 -7.26 -6.40 5.96
N HIS A 126 -7.14 -5.83 7.16
CA HIS A 126 -8.12 -4.89 7.65
C HIS A 126 -7.46 -3.79 8.48
N THR A 127 -8.14 -2.65 8.62
CA THR A 127 -7.76 -1.63 9.59
C THR A 127 -8.76 -1.56 10.73
N ARG A 128 -8.26 -1.27 11.92
CA ARG A 128 -9.08 -1.10 13.11
C ARG A 128 -8.52 -0.02 14.04
N ALA A 129 -9.39 0.56 14.88
CA ALA A 129 -8.95 1.39 15.99
C ALA A 129 -8.14 0.57 16.99
N SER A 130 -6.95 1.06 17.38
CA SER A 130 -6.09 0.33 18.33
C SER A 130 -6.72 0.20 19.71
N ALA A 131 -7.48 1.19 20.17
CA ALA A 131 -8.07 1.20 21.49
C ALA A 131 -9.36 0.39 21.60
N SER A 132 -10.28 0.54 20.65
CA SER A 132 -11.62 -0.10 20.68
C SER A 132 -11.68 -1.43 19.94
N GLY A 133 -10.74 -1.66 19.02
CA GLY A 133 -10.79 -2.77 18.07
C GLY A 133 -11.85 -2.61 16.98
N GLU A 134 -12.51 -1.44 16.88
CA GLU A 134 -13.51 -1.15 15.88
C GLU A 134 -12.91 -1.30 14.48
N ARG A 135 -13.53 -2.12 13.63
CA ARG A 135 -13.08 -2.36 12.26
C ARG A 135 -13.51 -1.21 11.35
N TRP A 136 -12.57 -0.64 10.61
CA TRP A 136 -12.82 0.51 9.76
C TRP A 136 -12.78 0.20 8.27
N SER A 137 -11.99 -0.81 7.88
CA SER A 137 -11.90 -1.22 6.50
C SER A 137 -11.47 -2.66 6.33
N ASP A 138 -11.76 -3.21 5.16
CA ASP A 138 -11.25 -4.47 4.65
C ASP A 138 -10.50 -4.22 3.34
N GLY A 139 -9.44 -4.98 3.13
CA GLY A 139 -8.64 -4.98 1.91
C GLY A 139 -8.36 -6.39 1.42
N ALA A 140 -8.36 -6.56 0.10
CA ALA A 140 -7.92 -7.78 -0.53
C ALA A 140 -7.06 -7.46 -1.76
N SER A 141 -5.84 -7.96 -1.76
CA SER A 141 -4.92 -7.85 -2.91
C SER A 141 -4.87 -9.18 -3.64
N TYR A 142 -4.99 -9.14 -4.95
CA TYR A 142 -4.99 -10.30 -5.84
C TYR A 142 -3.81 -10.20 -6.80
N TYR A 143 -3.02 -11.26 -6.87
CA TYR A 143 -1.81 -11.35 -7.67
C TYR A 143 -1.91 -12.56 -8.60
N PRO A 144 -2.04 -12.40 -9.93
CA PRO A 144 -2.04 -13.52 -10.86
C PRO A 144 -0.70 -14.25 -10.77
N ILE A 145 -0.76 -15.59 -10.72
CA ILE A 145 0.44 -16.42 -10.57
C ILE A 145 0.71 -17.32 -11.78
N ASP A 146 -0.15 -17.28 -12.79
CA ASP A 146 0.08 -18.02 -14.02
C ASP A 146 1.35 -17.51 -14.73
N GLY A 147 2.25 -18.42 -15.06
CA GLY A 147 3.55 -18.09 -15.64
C GLY A 147 4.63 -17.57 -14.69
N LEU A 148 4.35 -17.43 -13.39
CA LEU A 148 5.36 -17.08 -12.39
C LEU A 148 6.17 -18.28 -11.94
N SER A 149 7.45 -18.03 -11.55
CA SER A 149 8.27 -19.05 -10.91
C SER A 149 7.80 -19.34 -9.48
N ALA A 150 8.22 -20.49 -8.93
CA ALA A 150 7.93 -20.83 -7.53
C ALA A 150 8.49 -19.78 -6.54
N GLU A 151 9.67 -19.21 -6.84
CA GLU A 151 10.29 -18.15 -6.04
C GLU A 151 9.44 -16.86 -6.06
N ALA A 152 8.92 -16.49 -7.24
CA ALA A 152 8.05 -15.32 -7.37
C ALA A 152 6.75 -15.50 -6.56
N VAL A 153 6.13 -16.67 -6.64
CA VAL A 153 4.95 -16.99 -5.83
C VAL A 153 5.28 -16.98 -4.33
N ALA A 154 6.46 -17.48 -3.93
CA ALA A 154 6.91 -17.44 -2.54
C ALA A 154 7.05 -15.99 -2.02
N ILE A 155 7.55 -15.07 -2.84
CA ILE A 155 7.61 -13.64 -2.50
C ILE A 155 6.20 -13.10 -2.22
N LEU A 156 5.23 -13.41 -3.08
CA LEU A 156 3.84 -12.95 -2.91
C LEU A 156 3.15 -13.55 -1.66
N MET A 157 3.68 -14.66 -1.15
CA MET A 157 3.19 -15.34 0.06
C MET A 157 3.94 -14.95 1.35
N LEU A 158 4.93 -14.06 1.27
CA LEU A 158 5.68 -13.62 2.47
C LEU A 158 4.74 -13.01 3.52
N PRO A 159 5.00 -13.24 4.81
CA PRO A 159 4.25 -12.58 5.87
C PRO A 159 4.53 -11.08 5.88
N GLY A 160 3.58 -10.29 6.38
CA GLY A 160 3.69 -8.85 6.44
C GLY A 160 3.32 -8.17 5.12
N GLU A 161 3.64 -6.89 5.01
CA GLU A 161 3.28 -6.08 3.87
C GLU A 161 4.27 -6.26 2.72
N LEU A 162 3.75 -6.43 1.49
CA LEU A 162 4.59 -6.46 0.29
C LEU A 162 4.95 -5.04 -0.14
N SER A 163 6.23 -4.78 -0.36
CA SER A 163 6.70 -3.55 -0.96
C SER A 163 6.48 -3.55 -2.48
N HIS A 164 6.60 -2.38 -3.11
CA HIS A 164 6.67 -2.30 -4.57
C HIS A 164 7.84 -3.11 -5.13
N ASP A 165 8.98 -3.08 -4.44
CA ASP A 165 10.19 -3.81 -4.85
C ASP A 165 9.96 -5.33 -4.81
N ASP A 166 9.20 -5.83 -3.84
CA ASP A 166 8.81 -7.26 -3.78
C ASP A 166 7.94 -7.62 -5.00
N MET A 167 6.97 -6.77 -5.34
CA MET A 167 6.11 -6.98 -6.51
C MET A 167 6.90 -6.87 -7.81
N GLU A 168 7.75 -5.85 -7.97
CA GLU A 168 8.61 -5.66 -9.14
C GLU A 168 9.56 -6.86 -9.31
N THR A 169 10.05 -7.42 -8.19
CA THR A 169 10.88 -8.64 -8.20
C THR A 169 10.07 -9.85 -8.65
N ALA A 170 8.88 -10.05 -8.07
CA ALA A 170 8.03 -11.19 -8.40
C ALA A 170 7.60 -11.19 -9.88
N TYR A 171 7.31 -10.03 -10.46
CA TYR A 171 6.85 -9.92 -11.85
C TYR A 171 7.96 -9.57 -12.84
N GLY A 172 9.20 -9.39 -12.38
CA GLY A 172 10.35 -9.10 -13.23
C GLY A 172 10.26 -7.77 -13.97
N GLY A 173 9.49 -6.80 -13.46
CA GLY A 173 9.29 -5.52 -14.14
C GLY A 173 8.75 -4.42 -13.24
N ARG A 174 9.06 -3.16 -13.60
CA ARG A 174 8.62 -1.99 -12.85
C ARG A 174 7.11 -1.75 -12.97
N ILE A 175 6.50 -1.35 -11.87
CA ILE A 175 5.12 -0.86 -11.88
C ILE A 175 5.13 0.56 -12.44
N LEU A 176 4.50 0.73 -13.61
CA LEU A 176 4.52 1.98 -14.38
C LEU A 176 3.25 2.81 -14.23
N GLY A 177 2.19 2.24 -13.66
CA GLY A 177 0.95 2.98 -13.49
C GLY A 177 -0.14 2.18 -12.80
N TYR A 178 -1.21 2.90 -12.49
CA TYR A 178 -2.39 2.38 -11.81
C TYR A 178 -3.65 2.82 -12.53
N ARG A 179 -4.65 1.94 -12.53
CA ARG A 179 -6.03 2.33 -12.79
C ARG A 179 -6.77 2.24 -11.47
N GLU A 180 -7.43 3.31 -11.06
CA GLU A 180 -8.29 3.35 -9.88
C GLU A 180 -9.73 3.59 -10.25
N ILE A 181 -10.63 2.86 -9.58
CA ILE A 181 -12.07 3.06 -9.63
C ILE A 181 -12.52 3.25 -8.19
N ILE A 182 -13.18 4.37 -7.93
CA ILE A 182 -13.71 4.72 -6.61
C ILE A 182 -15.23 4.75 -6.71
N ARG A 183 -15.89 4.10 -5.77
CA ARG A 183 -17.35 4.07 -5.66
C ARG A 183 -17.78 4.33 -4.23
N ALA A 184 -18.91 5.01 -4.07
CA ALA A 184 -19.67 5.00 -2.84
C ALA A 184 -20.83 4.01 -3.02
N ARG A 185 -21.09 3.17 -2.02
CA ARG A 185 -22.18 2.21 -2.02
C ARG A 185 -22.72 1.95 -0.62
N THR A 186 -23.92 1.42 -0.54
CA THR A 186 -24.46 0.91 0.71
C THR A 186 -23.74 -0.38 1.13
N PRO A 187 -23.62 -0.64 2.44
CA PRO A 187 -23.04 -1.89 2.93
C PRO A 187 -23.97 -3.08 2.67
N THR A 188 -23.39 -4.23 2.48
CA THR A 188 -24.11 -5.49 2.63
C THR A 188 -24.42 -5.73 4.11
N PRO A 189 -25.40 -6.61 4.45
CA PRO A 189 -25.68 -6.94 5.85
C PRO A 189 -24.47 -7.52 6.62
N ALA A 190 -23.55 -8.18 5.92
CA ALA A 190 -22.33 -8.71 6.51
C ALA A 190 -21.34 -7.58 6.85
N GLU A 191 -21.14 -6.64 5.91
CA GLU A 191 -20.27 -5.47 6.10
C GLU A 191 -20.81 -4.53 7.18
N ALA A 192 -22.14 -4.29 7.20
CA ALA A 192 -22.76 -3.48 8.23
C ALA A 192 -22.47 -4.04 9.64
N ARG A 193 -22.59 -5.35 9.81
CA ARG A 193 -22.23 -6.03 11.07
C ARG A 193 -20.73 -5.95 11.37
N ALA A 194 -19.88 -6.20 10.36
CA ALA A 194 -18.42 -6.21 10.55
C ALA A 194 -17.88 -4.85 10.94
N PHE A 195 -18.43 -3.78 10.35
CA PHE A 195 -17.99 -2.39 10.60
C PHE A 195 -18.79 -1.68 11.71
N GLY A 196 -19.79 -2.34 12.32
CA GLY A 196 -20.63 -1.74 13.35
C GLY A 196 -21.43 -0.52 12.88
N ILE A 197 -21.89 -0.54 11.62
CA ILE A 197 -22.64 0.55 10.97
C ILE A 197 -24.04 0.08 10.55
N THR A 198 -24.86 1.01 10.08
CA THR A 198 -26.19 0.74 9.56
C THR A 198 -26.18 0.61 8.03
N ASP A 199 -27.28 0.14 7.46
CA ASP A 199 -27.49 0.07 6.00
C ASP A 199 -27.58 1.46 5.32
N ARG A 200 -27.66 2.54 6.10
CA ARG A 200 -27.70 3.93 5.63
C ARG A 200 -26.34 4.58 5.60
N ASP A 201 -25.35 4.00 6.27
CA ASP A 201 -23.99 4.53 6.33
C ASP A 201 -23.23 4.07 5.08
N PRO A 202 -22.83 4.99 4.17
CA PRO A 202 -22.18 4.58 2.95
C PRO A 202 -20.78 4.05 3.21
N LEU A 203 -20.35 3.13 2.35
CA LEU A 203 -18.96 2.69 2.25
C LEU A 203 -18.29 3.34 1.05
N ILE A 204 -16.99 3.58 1.19
CA ILE A 204 -16.12 3.86 0.05
C ILE A 204 -15.48 2.55 -0.40
N GLU A 205 -15.60 2.23 -1.67
CA GLU A 205 -14.93 1.11 -2.31
C GLU A 205 -13.91 1.64 -3.30
N VAL A 206 -12.67 1.15 -3.22
CA VAL A 206 -11.60 1.49 -4.15
C VAL A 206 -11.04 0.22 -4.75
N ARG A 207 -11.02 0.16 -6.07
CA ARG A 207 -10.33 -0.88 -6.82
C ARG A 207 -9.16 -0.27 -7.56
N ARG A 208 -7.95 -0.73 -7.22
CA ARG A 208 -6.72 -0.30 -7.88
C ARG A 208 -6.09 -1.47 -8.59
N THR A 209 -5.88 -1.33 -9.90
CA THR A 209 -5.14 -2.28 -10.72
C THR A 209 -3.78 -1.72 -11.07
N SER A 210 -2.72 -2.36 -10.62
CA SER A 210 -1.32 -2.00 -10.93
C SER A 210 -0.89 -2.65 -12.25
N ARG A 211 -0.07 -1.92 -13.01
CA ARG A 211 0.40 -2.37 -14.32
C ARG A 211 1.91 -2.20 -14.46
N THR A 212 2.55 -3.18 -15.06
CA THR A 212 3.88 -3.03 -15.66
C THR A 212 3.74 -2.45 -17.08
N SER A 213 4.56 -2.76 -18.04
CA SER A 213 4.50 -2.26 -19.44
C SER A 213 3.22 -2.66 -20.20
N GLY A 214 2.05 -2.36 -19.65
CA GLY A 214 0.74 -2.65 -20.24
C GLY A 214 0.00 -3.84 -19.63
N THR A 215 0.69 -4.72 -18.90
CA THR A 215 0.12 -5.93 -18.30
C THR A 215 -0.31 -5.64 -16.86
N PRO A 216 -1.57 -5.93 -16.48
CA PRO A 216 -1.99 -5.90 -15.08
C PRO A 216 -1.24 -6.97 -14.26
N VAL A 217 -0.70 -6.57 -13.11
CA VAL A 217 0.08 -7.47 -12.24
C VAL A 217 -0.53 -7.63 -10.85
N SER A 218 -1.39 -6.73 -10.44
CA SER A 218 -2.17 -6.89 -9.22
C SER A 218 -3.45 -6.08 -9.26
N THR A 219 -4.44 -6.52 -8.51
CA THR A 219 -5.61 -5.69 -8.21
C THR A 219 -5.85 -5.69 -6.71
N PHE A 220 -6.04 -4.52 -6.15
CA PHE A 220 -6.41 -4.31 -4.76
C PHE A 220 -7.84 -3.81 -4.68
N VAL A 221 -8.63 -4.46 -3.86
CA VAL A 221 -10.01 -4.06 -3.53
C VAL A 221 -10.03 -3.63 -2.08
N PHE A 222 -10.41 -2.41 -1.86
CA PHE A 222 -10.59 -1.83 -0.54
C PHE A 222 -12.05 -1.47 -0.33
N VAL A 223 -12.53 -1.74 0.87
CA VAL A 223 -13.86 -1.32 1.32
C VAL A 223 -13.71 -0.73 2.72
N GLY A 224 -14.11 0.51 2.90
CA GLY A 224 -13.99 1.19 4.18
C GLY A 224 -15.17 2.10 4.49
N ARG A 225 -15.33 2.43 5.75
CA ARG A 225 -16.33 3.38 6.23
C ARG A 225 -16.05 4.76 5.67
N SER A 226 -17.03 5.39 5.03
CA SER A 226 -16.86 6.71 4.41
C SER A 226 -16.60 7.85 5.42
N ASP A 227 -16.99 7.67 6.69
CA ASP A 227 -16.71 8.62 7.77
C ASP A 227 -15.26 8.53 8.30
N ARG A 228 -14.50 7.51 7.85
CA ARG A 228 -13.11 7.27 8.26
C ARG A 228 -12.09 7.50 7.15
N PHE A 229 -12.52 7.59 5.89
CA PHE A 229 -11.61 7.70 4.75
C PHE A 229 -12.05 8.79 3.77
N GLU A 230 -11.07 9.50 3.22
CA GLU A 230 -11.26 10.39 2.07
C GLU A 230 -10.28 10.02 0.96
N ALA A 231 -10.64 10.30 -0.27
CA ALA A 231 -9.76 10.19 -1.43
C ALA A 231 -9.23 11.59 -1.78
N ASP A 232 -7.92 11.81 -1.62
CA ASP A 232 -7.24 13.07 -1.93
C ASP A 232 -6.26 12.86 -3.09
N TYR A 233 -6.47 13.58 -4.20
CA TYR A 233 -5.69 13.45 -5.43
C TYR A 233 -5.03 14.76 -5.80
N LEU A 234 -3.70 14.74 -5.89
CA LEU A 234 -2.93 15.80 -6.55
C LEU A 234 -2.63 15.35 -7.99
N ILE A 235 -3.31 15.99 -8.96
CA ILE A 235 -3.05 15.77 -10.38
C ILE A 235 -2.11 16.88 -10.85
N GLN A 236 -0.90 16.52 -11.27
CA GLN A 236 0.03 17.44 -11.93
C GLN A 236 -0.22 17.38 -13.43
N ALA A 237 -0.51 18.54 -14.03
CA ALA A 237 -0.67 18.72 -15.47
C ALA A 237 0.68 18.97 -16.15
#